data_f13f7c833f2794f6694e0c89c32cca79
#
_entry.id   f13f7c833f2794f6694e0c89c32cca79
#
_cell.length_a   1.000
_cell.length_b   1.000
_cell.length_c   1.000
_cell.angle_alpha   90.00
_cell.angle_beta   90.00
_cell.angle_gamma   90.00
#
_symmetry.space_group_name_H-M   'P 1'
#
loop_
_entity.id
_entity.type
_entity.pdbx_description
1 polymer ?
#
loop_
_entity_poly.entity_id
_entity_poly.type
_entity_poly.pdbx_seq_one_letter_code
_entity_poly.pdbx_strand_id
1 'polypeptide(L)'
;TDRYEELLVNPAVLTLLGRRGELDCGGLDHVWIRYGNFWTGLFPLEAGHLNVGLEPHAVPTEVVPRIRAEMKRAGLREASRPPPSPAR
;
A
#
# COMPACT_ATOMS: atom_id res chain seq x y z
N THR A 1 1.00 -3.67 -16.43
CA THR A 1 1.71 -4.67 -17.21
C THR A 1 2.65 -5.48 -16.33
N ASP A 2 3.03 -6.64 -16.78
CA ASP A 2 3.91 -7.55 -16.04
C ASP A 2 5.22 -6.89 -15.64
N ARG A 3 5.75 -6.08 -16.52
CA ARG A 3 7.02 -5.39 -16.26
C ARG A 3 6.91 -4.44 -15.07
N TYR A 4 5.82 -3.71 -14.98
CA TYR A 4 5.62 -2.82 -13.84
C TYR A 4 5.38 -3.60 -12.56
N GLU A 5 4.67 -4.70 -12.65
CA GLU A 5 4.44 -5.56 -11.50
C GLU A 5 5.75 -6.09 -10.94
N GLU A 6 6.67 -6.51 -11.79
CA GLU A 6 7.97 -7.00 -11.34
C GLU A 6 8.78 -5.92 -10.61
N LEU A 7 8.72 -4.68 -11.10
CA LEU A 7 9.46 -3.58 -10.49
C LEU A 7 8.80 -3.09 -9.22
N LEU A 8 7.47 -3.08 -9.19
CA LEU A 8 6.72 -2.53 -8.06
C LEU A 8 6.58 -3.51 -6.92
N VAL A 9 6.65 -4.78 -7.21
CA VAL A 9 6.41 -5.85 -6.25
C VAL A 9 7.71 -6.53 -5.89
N ASN A 10 8.75 -5.75 -5.62
CA ASN A 10 9.99 -6.34 -5.11
C ASN A 10 9.75 -6.77 -3.66
N PRO A 11 9.71 -8.09 -3.37
CA PRO A 11 9.41 -8.56 -2.02
C PRO A 11 10.40 -8.06 -0.98
N ALA A 12 11.66 -7.86 -1.38
CA ALA A 12 12.68 -7.37 -0.45
C ALA A 12 12.36 -5.94 0.01
N VAL A 13 11.95 -5.07 -0.92
CA VAL A 13 11.61 -3.69 -0.58
C VAL A 13 10.40 -3.65 0.34
N LEU A 14 9.33 -4.39 -0.01
CA LEU A 14 8.13 -4.44 0.83
C LEU A 14 8.43 -5.01 2.20
N THR A 15 9.29 -6.04 2.27
CA THR A 15 9.68 -6.64 3.53
C THR A 15 10.41 -5.63 4.42
N LEU A 16 11.35 -4.88 3.85
CA LEU A 16 12.09 -3.87 4.60
C LEU A 16 11.16 -2.76 5.11
N LEU A 17 10.28 -2.27 4.27
CA LEU A 17 9.32 -1.24 4.66
C LEU A 17 8.38 -1.75 5.75
N GLY A 18 7.92 -2.98 5.61
CA GLY A 18 7.06 -3.60 6.61
C GLY A 18 7.75 -3.78 7.95
N ARG A 19 9.00 -4.25 7.94
CA ARG A 19 9.79 -4.42 9.17
C ARG A 19 10.00 -3.09 9.87
N ARG A 20 10.33 -2.05 9.12
CA ARG A 20 10.51 -0.73 9.69
C ARG A 20 9.22 -0.24 10.35
N GLY A 21 8.10 -0.42 9.66
CA GLY A 21 6.80 -0.04 10.19
C GLY A 21 6.46 -0.77 11.48
N GLU A 22 6.76 -2.08 11.55
CA GLU A 22 6.46 -2.89 12.73
C GLU A 22 7.27 -2.49 13.94
N LEU A 23 8.50 -2.01 13.72
CA LEU A 23 9.38 -1.64 14.84
C LEU A 23 8.87 -0.44 15.62
N ASP A 24 8.48 0.62 14.95
CA ASP A 24 8.17 1.86 15.65
C ASP A 24 7.08 2.72 15.01
N CYS A 25 6.47 2.26 13.95
CA CYS A 25 5.50 3.06 13.19
C CYS A 25 4.10 2.45 13.11
N GLY A 26 3.84 1.37 13.83
CA GLY A 26 2.52 0.75 13.85
C GLY A 26 2.18 -0.07 12.61
N GLY A 27 3.18 -0.48 11.85
CA GLY A 27 2.99 -1.28 10.64
C GLY A 27 2.92 -0.44 9.38
N LEU A 28 3.01 -1.09 8.25
CA LEU A 28 2.95 -0.43 6.94
C LEU A 28 1.50 -0.37 6.47
N ASP A 29 0.98 0.84 6.29
CA ASP A 29 -0.38 1.04 5.81
C ASP A 29 -0.44 0.91 4.29
N HIS A 30 0.29 1.76 3.60
CA HIS A 30 0.38 1.72 2.14
C HIS A 30 1.52 2.61 1.67
N VAL A 31 1.88 2.46 0.39
CA VAL A 31 2.99 3.21 -0.22
C VAL A 31 2.49 3.82 -1.53
N TRP A 32 2.85 5.08 -1.78
CA TRP A 32 2.63 5.73 -3.07
C TRP A 32 3.96 6.03 -3.73
N ILE A 33 4.05 5.70 -5.01
CA ILE A 33 5.24 5.97 -5.82
C ILE A 33 4.81 6.84 -7.00
N ARG A 34 5.45 8.01 -7.15
CA ARG A 34 5.18 8.89 -8.28
C ARG A 34 6.21 8.67 -9.36
N TYR A 35 5.73 8.13 -10.47
CA TYR A 35 6.53 8.06 -11.69
C TYR A 35 6.23 9.28 -12.57
N GLY A 36 6.94 9.43 -13.67
CA GLY A 36 6.76 10.59 -14.54
C GLY A 36 5.36 10.73 -15.11
N ASN A 37 4.70 9.62 -15.39
CA ASN A 37 3.41 9.64 -16.08
C ASN A 37 2.27 8.95 -15.34
N PHE A 38 2.50 8.50 -14.09
CA PHE A 38 1.42 7.93 -13.28
C PHE A 38 1.86 7.75 -11.83
N TRP A 39 0.87 7.50 -10.96
CA TRP A 39 1.10 7.07 -9.59
C TRP A 39 0.86 5.58 -9.50
N THR A 40 1.57 4.91 -8.60
CA THR A 40 1.22 3.56 -8.21
C THR A 40 1.11 3.48 -6.70
N GLY A 41 0.07 2.80 -6.23
CA GLY A 41 -0.12 2.55 -4.81
C GLY A 41 0.01 1.07 -4.51
N LEU A 42 0.63 0.76 -3.38
CA LEU A 42 0.76 -0.60 -2.88
C LEU A 42 0.10 -0.69 -1.53
N PHE A 43 -0.92 -1.54 -1.43
CA PHE A 43 -1.65 -1.76 -0.19
C PHE A 43 -1.40 -3.18 0.28
N PRO A 44 -0.67 -3.37 1.39
CA PRO A 44 -0.48 -4.71 1.93
C PRO A 44 -1.81 -5.35 2.31
N LEU A 45 -1.98 -6.62 1.93
CA LEU A 45 -3.16 -7.41 2.26
C LEU A 45 -2.74 -8.58 3.13
N GLU A 46 -3.71 -9.26 3.74
CA GLU A 46 -3.42 -10.47 4.51
C GLU A 46 -2.75 -11.53 3.66
N ALA A 47 -3.10 -11.58 2.38
CA ALA A 47 -2.53 -12.56 1.45
C ALA A 47 -1.98 -11.84 0.22
N GLY A 48 -0.85 -11.14 0.39
CA GLY A 48 -0.21 -10.44 -0.73
C GLY A 48 -0.37 -8.94 -0.66
N HIS A 49 -0.66 -8.31 -1.77
CA HIS A 49 -0.82 -6.87 -1.83
C HIS A 49 -1.68 -6.48 -3.03
N LEU A 50 -2.23 -5.27 -2.97
CA LEU A 50 -2.99 -4.68 -4.06
C LEU A 50 -2.17 -3.57 -4.72
N ASN A 51 -2.07 -3.59 -6.04
CA ASN A 51 -1.49 -2.53 -6.84
C ASN A 51 -2.60 -1.66 -7.41
N VAL A 52 -2.45 -0.35 -7.28
CA VAL A 52 -3.40 0.61 -7.84
C VAL A 52 -2.66 1.64 -8.68
N GLY A 53 -3.08 1.84 -9.94
CA GLY A 53 -2.53 2.88 -10.79
C GLY A 53 -3.43 4.10 -10.80
N LEU A 54 -2.85 5.29 -10.73
CA LEU A 54 -3.59 6.55 -10.81
C LEU A 54 -2.97 7.45 -11.86
N GLU A 55 -3.81 8.29 -12.47
CA GLU A 55 -3.35 9.34 -13.36
C GLU A 55 -2.40 10.30 -12.63
N PRO A 56 -1.48 10.96 -13.38
CA PRO A 56 -0.56 11.90 -12.74
C PRO A 56 -1.24 13.06 -12.02
N HIS A 57 -2.43 13.44 -12.46
CA HIS A 57 -3.18 14.55 -11.85
C HIS A 57 -3.97 14.15 -10.61
N ALA A 58 -4.10 12.86 -10.35
CA ALA A 58 -4.84 12.39 -9.18
C ALA A 58 -4.12 12.77 -7.90
N VAL A 59 -4.90 12.97 -6.86
CA VAL A 59 -4.38 13.22 -5.51
C VAL A 59 -4.58 11.93 -4.71
N PRO A 60 -3.49 11.18 -4.44
CA PRO A 60 -3.64 9.86 -3.82
C PRO A 60 -4.45 9.86 -2.53
N THR A 61 -4.24 10.86 -1.67
CA THR A 61 -4.96 10.94 -0.39
C THR A 61 -6.47 11.07 -0.57
N GLU A 62 -6.92 11.64 -1.67
CA GLU A 62 -8.35 11.76 -1.94
C GLU A 62 -8.96 10.46 -2.47
N VAL A 63 -8.12 9.60 -3.05
CA VAL A 63 -8.59 8.36 -3.66
C VAL A 63 -8.60 7.19 -2.68
N VAL A 64 -7.80 7.26 -1.61
CA VAL A 64 -7.68 6.17 -0.65
C VAL A 64 -9.03 5.68 -0.10
N PRO A 65 -9.96 6.55 0.31
CA PRO A 65 -11.26 6.05 0.81
C PRO A 65 -12.03 5.24 -0.22
N ARG A 66 -11.95 5.61 -1.50
CA ARG A 66 -12.60 4.87 -2.58
C ARG A 66 -11.93 3.53 -2.81
N ILE A 67 -10.61 3.50 -2.75
CA ILE A 67 -9.86 2.26 -2.90
C ILE A 67 -10.27 1.29 -1.79
N ARG A 68 -10.33 1.76 -0.55
CA ARG A 68 -10.72 0.92 0.58
C ARG A 68 -12.14 0.42 0.48
N ALA A 69 -13.06 1.25 -0.03
CA ALA A 69 -14.42 0.81 -0.26
C ALA A 69 -14.49 -0.31 -1.30
N GLU A 70 -13.71 -0.18 -2.38
CA GLU A 70 -13.65 -1.22 -3.40
C GLU A 70 -13.02 -2.50 -2.89
N MET A 71 -11.96 -2.39 -2.08
CA MET A 71 -11.32 -3.55 -1.45
C MET A 71 -12.32 -4.31 -0.59
N LYS A 72 -13.06 -3.58 0.22
CA LYS A 72 -14.07 -4.17 1.10
C LYS A 72 -15.16 -4.88 0.29
N ARG A 73 -15.61 -4.25 -0.78
CA ARG A 73 -16.63 -4.84 -1.64
C ARG A 73 -16.12 -6.11 -2.32
N ALA A 74 -14.85 -6.14 -2.69
CA ALA A 74 -14.23 -7.30 -3.32
C ALA A 74 -13.81 -8.38 -2.33
N GLY A 75 -14.01 -8.17 -1.03
CA GLY A 75 -13.62 -9.13 -0.01
C GLY A 75 -12.13 -9.17 0.29
N LEU A 76 -11.40 -8.14 -0.11
CA LEU A 76 -9.97 -8.03 0.15
C LEU A 76 -9.76 -7.44 1.55
N ARG A 77 -8.89 -8.07 2.34
CA ARG A 77 -8.59 -7.61 3.69
C ARG A 77 -7.19 -7.03 3.75
N GLU A 78 -7.09 -5.82 4.26
CA GLU A 78 -5.78 -5.21 4.50
C GLU A 78 -5.05 -5.97 5.58
N ALA A 79 -3.72 -5.96 5.50
CA ALA A 79 -2.89 -6.65 6.47
C ALA A 79 -3.14 -6.08 7.87
N SER A 80 -3.19 -6.96 8.87
CA SER A 80 -3.33 -6.55 10.26
C SER A 80 -2.10 -5.78 10.68
N ARG A 81 -2.32 -4.70 11.41
CA ARG A 81 -1.26 -3.87 11.96
C ARG A 81 -1.38 -3.84 13.47
N PRO A 82 -0.26 -3.84 14.19
CA PRO A 82 -0.35 -3.67 15.64
C PRO A 82 -0.93 -2.30 15.95
N PRO A 83 -1.74 -2.19 17.03
CA PRO A 83 -2.27 -0.89 17.41
C PRO A 83 -1.13 0.05 17.82
N PRO A 84 -1.32 1.37 17.66
CA PRO A 84 -0.32 2.32 18.14
C PRO A 84 -0.07 2.15 19.63
N SER A 85 1.20 2.33 20.03
CA SER A 85 1.52 2.24 21.44
C SER A 85 0.89 3.40 22.21
N PRO A 86 0.18 3.14 23.31
CA PRO A 86 -0.44 4.22 24.09
C PRO A 86 0.60 5.09 24.81
N ALA A 87 1.85 4.64 24.88
CA ALA A 87 2.91 5.41 25.50
C ALA A 87 3.50 6.48 24.60
N ARG A 88 3.05 6.57 23.38
CA ARG A 88 3.56 7.56 22.42
C ARG A 88 2.70 8.80 22.34
#